data_12d6bcb5c7576ad9a2b4645cd3da1465
#
_entry.id   12d6bcb5c7576ad9a2b4645cd3da1465
#
_cell.length_a   1.000
_cell.length_b   1.000
_cell.length_c   1.000
_cell.angle_alpha   90.00
_cell.angle_beta   90.00
_cell.angle_gamma   90.00
#
_symmetry.space_group_name_H-M   'P 1'
#
loop_
_entity.id
_entity.type
_entity.pdbx_description
1 polymer ?
#
loop_
_entity_poly.entity_id
_entity_poly.type
_entity_poly.pdbx_seq_one_letter_code
_entity_poly.pdbx_strand_id
1 'polypeptide(L)'
;MAACWGGIGVVFNASGEFAAMLHGAVAGKPNTVAVFVDRHGEILASTDPARPVGQHLELPPDMQALPAGASLARAMVHDAHYCIVGCSASNGYREFKVSDGYRHDVLALSFESFGAVQSSAMDAAHRQRTVLVSDPPAPDSQEMATFFVDTGLFALDTQGVLEALPASAIATVSAGRLPYCVGALARKAQGNITGYVWVFDLGHLLRGTPSQITPHSQVIVLEHDGRRIGLLVNELHGVTTFASHRIMQAPALGHYSGQLVHRLIKANQGQVLVQCLDVEKLMSILRRPAEAAARALPDDAAAGVADTTPAHRLAA
;
A
#
# COMPACT_ATOMS: atom_id res chain seq x y z
N MET A 1 -15.99 20.67 -61.05
CA MET A 1 -17.02 21.04 -60.10
C MET A 1 -16.77 20.25 -58.81
N ALA A 2 -16.30 20.88 -57.77
CA ALA A 2 -16.08 20.22 -56.46
C ALA A 2 -17.42 20.17 -55.73
N ALA A 3 -17.93 19.01 -55.45
CA ALA A 3 -19.13 18.83 -54.64
C ALA A 3 -18.80 19.16 -53.21
N CYS A 4 -19.42 20.22 -52.69
CA CYS A 4 -19.33 20.59 -51.29
C CYS A 4 -20.27 19.65 -50.51
N TRP A 5 -19.71 18.75 -49.75
CA TRP A 5 -20.47 17.90 -48.83
C TRP A 5 -20.66 18.68 -47.52
N GLY A 6 -21.88 19.11 -47.27
CA GLY A 6 -22.25 19.73 -46.00
C GLY A 6 -22.51 18.65 -44.97
N GLY A 7 -21.99 18.85 -43.76
CA GLY A 7 -22.28 18.00 -42.59
C GLY A 7 -23.17 18.75 -41.61
N ILE A 8 -24.06 18.01 -40.95
CA ILE A 8 -24.82 18.53 -39.81
C ILE A 8 -24.09 18.06 -38.55
N GLY A 9 -23.58 18.98 -37.74
CA GLY A 9 -23.02 18.72 -36.40
C GLY A 9 -24.11 18.92 -35.34
N VAL A 10 -24.34 17.91 -34.52
CA VAL A 10 -25.17 18.02 -33.32
C VAL A 10 -24.26 18.20 -32.12
N VAL A 11 -24.39 19.32 -31.40
CA VAL A 11 -23.69 19.54 -30.13
C VAL A 11 -24.60 19.11 -29.01
N PHE A 12 -24.21 18.09 -28.26
CA PHE A 12 -24.94 17.60 -27.10
C PHE A 12 -24.27 18.14 -25.83
N ASN A 13 -25.03 18.81 -24.97
CA ASN A 13 -24.54 19.20 -23.64
C ASN A 13 -24.71 18.00 -22.67
N ALA A 14 -23.66 17.25 -22.44
CA ALA A 14 -23.66 16.08 -21.58
C ALA A 14 -23.52 16.41 -20.07
N SER A 15 -23.37 17.70 -19.71
CA SER A 15 -23.05 18.06 -18.30
C SER A 15 -24.12 17.61 -17.31
N GLY A 16 -25.40 17.73 -17.68
CA GLY A 16 -26.51 17.27 -16.83
C GLY A 16 -26.55 15.75 -16.65
N GLU A 17 -26.29 15.02 -17.72
CA GLU A 17 -26.25 13.55 -17.71
C GLU A 17 -25.07 13.02 -16.88
N PHE A 18 -23.87 13.59 -17.07
CA PHE A 18 -22.72 13.23 -16.28
C PHE A 18 -22.91 13.50 -14.80
N ALA A 19 -23.49 14.66 -14.44
CA ALA A 19 -23.82 14.95 -13.05
C ALA A 19 -24.82 13.96 -12.48
N ALA A 20 -25.88 13.62 -13.21
CA ALA A 20 -26.88 12.65 -12.79
C ALA A 20 -26.26 11.24 -12.58
N MET A 21 -25.40 10.80 -13.49
CA MET A 21 -24.68 9.51 -13.39
C MET A 21 -23.81 9.46 -12.12
N LEU A 22 -23.03 10.52 -11.87
CA LEU A 22 -22.16 10.58 -10.69
C LEU A 22 -22.96 10.62 -9.40
N HIS A 23 -24.01 11.44 -9.32
CA HIS A 23 -24.89 11.48 -8.15
C HIS A 23 -25.56 10.13 -7.89
N GLY A 24 -25.98 9.43 -8.95
CA GLY A 24 -26.53 8.08 -8.85
C GLY A 24 -25.52 7.07 -8.30
N ALA A 25 -24.25 7.16 -8.72
CA ALA A 25 -23.18 6.25 -8.28
C ALA A 25 -22.81 6.40 -6.79
N VAL A 26 -22.96 7.61 -6.23
CA VAL A 26 -22.67 7.90 -4.81
C VAL A 26 -23.91 7.92 -3.94
N ALA A 27 -25.10 7.71 -4.49
CA ALA A 27 -26.34 7.73 -3.74
C ALA A 27 -26.31 6.73 -2.59
N GLY A 28 -26.62 7.18 -1.37
CA GLY A 28 -26.57 6.35 -0.17
C GLY A 28 -25.17 6.05 0.38
N LYS A 29 -24.11 6.59 -0.21
CA LYS A 29 -22.73 6.45 0.28
C LYS A 29 -22.28 7.74 0.95
N PRO A 30 -22.35 7.86 2.28
CA PRO A 30 -21.85 9.03 2.98
C PRO A 30 -20.34 9.15 2.77
N ASN A 31 -19.84 10.38 2.74
CA ASN A 31 -18.41 10.70 2.59
C ASN A 31 -17.78 10.20 1.26
N THR A 32 -18.58 9.97 0.23
CA THR A 32 -18.10 9.55 -1.08
C THR A 32 -18.34 10.67 -2.09
N VAL A 33 -17.29 11.03 -2.80
CA VAL A 33 -17.30 11.98 -3.92
C VAL A 33 -16.96 11.23 -5.18
N ALA A 34 -17.63 11.54 -6.29
CA ALA A 34 -17.30 11.00 -7.60
C ALA A 34 -17.01 12.12 -8.60
N VAL A 35 -16.03 11.86 -9.48
CA VAL A 35 -15.55 12.85 -10.45
C VAL A 35 -15.27 12.13 -11.78
N PHE A 36 -15.66 12.75 -12.88
CA PHE A 36 -15.14 12.39 -14.20
C PHE A 36 -14.03 13.36 -14.59
N VAL A 37 -12.91 12.83 -15.05
CA VAL A 37 -11.78 13.62 -15.54
C VAL A 37 -11.31 13.09 -16.89
N ASP A 38 -10.64 13.93 -17.65
CA ASP A 38 -9.87 13.47 -18.80
C ASP A 38 -8.52 12.87 -18.39
N ARG A 39 -7.71 12.39 -19.37
CA ARG A 39 -6.37 11.83 -19.11
C ARG A 39 -5.37 12.85 -18.58
N HIS A 40 -5.66 14.13 -18.75
CA HIS A 40 -4.81 15.21 -18.25
C HIS A 40 -5.21 15.66 -16.84
N GLY A 41 -6.32 15.13 -16.30
CA GLY A 41 -6.83 15.48 -14.98
C GLY A 41 -7.81 16.64 -14.99
N GLU A 42 -8.26 17.11 -16.17
CA GLU A 42 -9.30 18.15 -16.23
C GLU A 42 -10.66 17.58 -15.82
N ILE A 43 -11.32 18.23 -14.88
CA ILE A 43 -12.62 17.80 -14.33
C ILE A 43 -13.72 18.06 -15.35
N LEU A 44 -14.39 17.00 -15.78
CA LEU A 44 -15.52 17.05 -16.71
C LEU A 44 -16.87 17.08 -15.98
N ALA A 45 -16.96 16.45 -14.82
CA ALA A 45 -18.11 16.50 -13.92
C ALA A 45 -17.67 16.09 -12.51
N SER A 46 -18.36 16.61 -11.49
CA SER A 46 -18.05 16.33 -10.09
C SER A 46 -19.31 16.36 -9.23
N THR A 47 -19.37 15.51 -8.21
CA THR A 47 -20.36 15.58 -7.14
C THR A 47 -19.92 16.52 -6.01
N ASP A 48 -18.68 16.99 -6.04
CA ASP A 48 -18.11 17.90 -5.04
C ASP A 48 -18.16 19.33 -5.54
N PRO A 49 -18.92 20.23 -4.89
CA PRO A 49 -18.95 21.65 -5.26
C PRO A 49 -17.60 22.36 -5.15
N ALA A 50 -16.69 21.85 -4.31
CA ALA A 50 -15.33 22.39 -4.17
C ALA A 50 -14.43 22.09 -5.37
N ARG A 51 -14.87 21.21 -6.27
CA ARG A 51 -14.14 20.77 -7.48
C ARG A 51 -15.00 20.98 -8.72
N PRO A 52 -15.16 22.24 -9.15
CA PRO A 52 -15.97 22.55 -10.33
C PRO A 52 -15.33 22.03 -11.62
N VAL A 53 -16.17 21.88 -12.64
CA VAL A 53 -15.77 21.55 -14.01
C VAL A 53 -14.70 22.52 -14.51
N GLY A 54 -13.70 22.00 -15.22
CA GLY A 54 -12.57 22.77 -15.75
C GLY A 54 -11.41 22.96 -14.78
N GLN A 55 -11.54 22.56 -13.52
CA GLN A 55 -10.38 22.47 -12.62
C GLN A 55 -9.52 21.25 -12.95
N HIS A 56 -8.25 21.37 -12.60
CA HIS A 56 -7.28 20.27 -12.73
C HIS A 56 -7.16 19.50 -11.42
N LEU A 57 -7.30 18.17 -11.51
CA LEU A 57 -7.08 17.23 -10.44
C LEU A 57 -5.76 16.50 -10.68
N GLU A 58 -4.82 16.59 -9.74
CA GLU A 58 -3.58 15.82 -9.81
C GLU A 58 -3.87 14.34 -9.65
N LEU A 59 -3.56 13.57 -10.69
CA LEU A 59 -3.72 12.13 -10.70
C LEU A 59 -2.36 11.44 -10.56
N PRO A 60 -2.27 10.38 -9.77
CA PRO A 60 -1.11 9.51 -9.77
C PRO A 60 -0.83 8.93 -11.17
N PRO A 61 0.46 8.76 -11.55
CA PRO A 61 0.82 8.29 -12.88
C PRO A 61 0.20 6.94 -13.28
N ASP A 62 0.01 6.04 -12.33
CA ASP A 62 -0.64 4.74 -12.54
C ASP A 62 -2.13 4.86 -12.87
N MET A 63 -2.82 5.87 -12.33
CA MET A 63 -4.20 6.17 -12.70
C MET A 63 -4.29 6.84 -14.08
N GLN A 64 -3.39 7.76 -14.38
CA GLN A 64 -3.33 8.40 -15.70
C GLN A 64 -3.05 7.39 -16.82
N ALA A 65 -2.16 6.43 -16.56
CA ALA A 65 -1.76 5.40 -17.52
C ALA A 65 -2.69 4.17 -17.56
N LEU A 66 -3.82 4.22 -16.84
CA LEU A 66 -4.73 3.08 -16.73
C LEU A 66 -5.25 2.66 -18.12
N PRO A 67 -5.11 1.38 -18.53
CA PRO A 67 -5.61 0.91 -19.80
C PRO A 67 -7.13 1.07 -19.93
N ALA A 68 -7.63 1.27 -21.16
CA ALA A 68 -9.07 1.37 -21.41
C ALA A 68 -9.80 0.13 -20.86
N GLY A 69 -10.89 0.36 -20.14
CA GLY A 69 -11.69 -0.66 -19.47
C GLY A 69 -11.08 -1.26 -18.22
N ALA A 70 -9.87 -0.86 -17.83
CA ALA A 70 -9.27 -1.29 -16.58
C ALA A 70 -9.77 -0.43 -15.41
N SER A 71 -9.68 -1.01 -14.21
CA SER A 71 -10.00 -0.31 -12.97
C SER A 71 -8.90 -0.59 -11.95
N LEU A 72 -8.64 0.40 -11.10
CA LEU A 72 -7.81 0.25 -9.93
C LEU A 72 -8.43 1.00 -8.76
N ALA A 73 -8.09 0.61 -7.55
CA ALA A 73 -8.38 1.41 -6.38
C ALA A 73 -7.24 1.27 -5.38
N ARG A 74 -7.03 2.28 -4.54
CA ARG A 74 -6.02 2.25 -3.49
C ARG A 74 -6.36 3.18 -2.34
N ALA A 75 -5.83 2.87 -1.17
CA ALA A 75 -5.83 3.81 -0.07
C ALA A 75 -4.77 4.88 -0.32
N MET A 76 -5.13 6.15 -0.17
CA MET A 76 -4.20 7.27 -0.27
C MET A 76 -4.68 8.44 0.58
N VAL A 77 -3.78 9.40 0.80
CA VAL A 77 -4.15 10.69 1.35
C VAL A 77 -4.52 11.62 0.20
N HIS A 78 -5.71 12.21 0.28
CA HIS A 78 -6.20 13.18 -0.69
C HIS A 78 -6.93 14.29 0.06
N ASP A 79 -6.59 15.55 -0.23
CA ASP A 79 -7.10 16.75 0.47
C ASP A 79 -7.06 16.61 2.00
N ALA A 80 -5.91 16.20 2.53
CA ALA A 80 -5.70 15.96 3.96
C ALA A 80 -6.70 14.96 4.59
N HIS A 81 -7.31 14.07 3.79
CA HIS A 81 -8.12 12.96 4.28
C HIS A 81 -7.54 11.62 3.83
N TYR A 82 -7.68 10.62 4.68
CA TYR A 82 -7.48 9.23 4.28
C TYR A 82 -8.65 8.83 3.40
N CYS A 83 -8.35 8.42 2.17
CA CYS A 83 -9.35 8.04 1.19
C CYS A 83 -9.03 6.69 0.58
N ILE A 84 -10.07 5.92 0.23
CA ILE A 84 -9.96 4.93 -0.83
C ILE A 84 -10.36 5.62 -2.12
N VAL A 85 -9.45 5.60 -3.08
CA VAL A 85 -9.67 6.16 -4.40
C VAL A 85 -9.81 5.02 -5.38
N GLY A 86 -11.01 4.89 -5.97
CA GLY A 86 -11.26 4.04 -7.12
C GLY A 86 -11.09 4.84 -8.41
N CYS A 87 -10.46 4.24 -9.41
CA CYS A 87 -10.31 4.81 -10.75
C CYS A 87 -10.67 3.76 -11.79
N SER A 88 -11.54 4.11 -12.73
CA SER A 88 -11.89 3.27 -13.88
C SER A 88 -11.71 4.05 -15.17
N ALA A 89 -11.01 3.47 -16.13
CA ALA A 89 -10.87 4.04 -17.45
C ALA A 89 -12.02 3.58 -18.35
N SER A 90 -12.64 4.51 -19.07
CA SER A 90 -13.68 4.16 -20.04
C SER A 90 -13.13 3.27 -21.16
N ASN A 91 -13.99 2.41 -21.71
CA ASN A 91 -13.67 1.63 -22.92
C ASN A 91 -13.73 2.48 -24.20
N GLY A 92 -14.13 3.74 -24.10
CA GLY A 92 -14.47 4.56 -25.23
C GLY A 92 -15.78 4.14 -25.89
N TYR A 93 -16.33 5.00 -26.73
CA TYR A 93 -17.53 4.71 -27.52
C TYR A 93 -17.12 4.03 -28.85
N ARG A 94 -17.27 2.70 -28.91
CA ARG A 94 -16.74 1.90 -30.03
C ARG A 94 -17.72 1.61 -31.15
N GLU A 95 -18.99 2.02 -31.03
CA GLU A 95 -20.00 1.51 -31.97
C GLU A 95 -19.94 2.10 -33.41
N PHE A 96 -19.42 3.32 -33.60
CA PHE A 96 -19.52 3.96 -34.89
C PHE A 96 -18.27 4.62 -35.47
N LYS A 97 -17.16 4.75 -34.75
CA LYS A 97 -15.96 5.39 -35.27
C LYS A 97 -14.66 4.87 -34.67
N VAL A 98 -13.98 4.05 -35.45
CA VAL A 98 -12.61 3.59 -35.15
C VAL A 98 -11.55 4.50 -35.80
N SER A 99 -11.95 5.42 -36.70
CA SER A 99 -11.04 6.10 -37.62
C SER A 99 -10.84 7.59 -37.41
N ASP A 100 -11.59 8.24 -36.49
CA ASP A 100 -11.54 9.70 -36.35
C ASP A 100 -10.48 10.21 -35.34
N GLY A 101 -9.68 9.29 -34.79
CA GLY A 101 -8.60 9.65 -33.86
C GLY A 101 -9.07 10.20 -32.50
N TYR A 102 -10.37 10.12 -32.18
CA TYR A 102 -10.89 10.50 -30.89
C TYR A 102 -10.40 9.52 -29.82
N ARG A 103 -9.40 9.94 -29.06
CA ARG A 103 -8.73 9.15 -28.01
C ARG A 103 -8.89 9.74 -26.63
N HIS A 104 -9.85 10.62 -26.43
CA HIS A 104 -10.09 11.23 -25.13
C HIS A 104 -10.88 10.27 -24.25
N ASP A 105 -10.15 9.39 -23.58
CA ASP A 105 -10.73 8.50 -22.60
C ASP A 105 -11.11 9.29 -21.36
N VAL A 106 -12.26 8.96 -20.79
CA VAL A 106 -12.73 9.49 -19.53
C VAL A 106 -12.30 8.54 -18.41
N LEU A 107 -11.75 9.09 -17.33
CA LEU A 107 -11.51 8.39 -16.09
C LEU A 107 -12.64 8.73 -15.11
N ALA A 108 -13.27 7.68 -14.57
CA ALA A 108 -14.22 7.80 -13.49
C ALA A 108 -13.49 7.56 -12.16
N LEU A 109 -13.50 8.56 -11.28
CA LEU A 109 -12.89 8.47 -9.96
C LEU A 109 -13.96 8.50 -8.88
N SER A 110 -13.74 7.73 -7.83
CA SER A 110 -14.51 7.81 -6.58
C SER A 110 -13.55 7.96 -5.40
N PHE A 111 -13.84 8.89 -4.51
CA PHE A 111 -13.09 9.13 -3.29
C PHE A 111 -13.99 8.82 -2.10
N GLU A 112 -13.74 7.74 -1.41
CA GLU A 112 -14.41 7.44 -0.14
C GLU A 112 -13.51 7.90 1.01
N SER A 113 -13.94 8.97 1.72
CA SER A 113 -13.18 9.54 2.82
C SER A 113 -13.47 8.81 4.13
N PHE A 114 -12.41 8.50 4.88
CA PHE A 114 -12.48 7.83 6.18
C PHE A 114 -12.16 8.76 7.37
N GLY A 115 -11.70 9.96 7.10
CA GLY A 115 -11.38 10.95 8.12
C GLY A 115 -10.20 11.83 7.74
N ALA A 116 -10.10 12.98 8.40
CA ALA A 116 -9.00 13.91 8.16
C ALA A 116 -7.66 13.30 8.60
N VAL A 117 -6.64 13.48 7.77
CA VAL A 117 -5.26 13.31 8.21
C VAL A 117 -5.01 14.40 9.23
N GLN A 118 -4.70 14.03 10.45
CA GLN A 118 -4.24 15.03 11.40
C GLN A 118 -2.93 15.61 10.84
N SER A 119 -3.03 16.83 10.32
CA SER A 119 -1.95 17.48 9.63
C SER A 119 -0.87 17.89 10.61
N SER A 120 0.20 17.24 10.53
CA SER A 120 1.53 17.84 10.49
C SER A 120 2.37 16.88 9.68
N ALA A 121 3.33 17.38 8.94
CA ALA A 121 4.44 16.56 8.49
C ALA A 121 4.73 15.63 9.67
N MET A 122 4.38 14.33 9.55
CA MET A 122 4.34 13.46 10.73
C MET A 122 5.76 13.24 11.19
N ASP A 123 6.22 14.18 12.01
CA ASP A 123 7.39 13.98 12.84
C ASP A 123 7.24 12.67 13.60
N ALA A 124 8.33 11.94 13.79
CA ALA A 124 8.34 10.74 14.62
C ALA A 124 7.59 10.96 15.96
N ALA A 125 7.66 12.17 16.51
CA ALA A 125 6.92 12.60 17.70
C ALA A 125 5.39 12.58 17.55
N HIS A 126 4.86 12.74 16.32
CA HIS A 126 3.40 12.67 16.11
C HIS A 126 2.92 11.23 15.97
N ARG A 127 3.72 10.34 15.35
CA ARG A 127 3.44 8.91 15.28
C ARG A 127 3.31 8.32 16.69
N GLN A 128 4.19 8.70 17.61
CA GLN A 128 4.13 8.31 19.02
C GLN A 128 2.87 8.81 19.77
N ARG A 129 2.18 9.83 19.23
CA ARG A 129 0.95 10.39 19.84
C ARG A 129 -0.34 9.80 19.25
N THR A 130 -0.27 9.06 18.16
CA THR A 130 -1.45 8.39 17.61
C THR A 130 -1.82 7.23 18.53
N VAL A 131 -2.72 7.45 19.45
CA VAL A 131 -3.22 6.42 20.35
C VAL A 131 -4.38 5.71 19.66
N LEU A 132 -4.22 4.41 19.41
CA LEU A 132 -5.35 3.57 19.03
C LEU A 132 -6.08 3.12 20.29
N VAL A 133 -7.38 3.32 20.33
CA VAL A 133 -8.23 2.83 21.40
C VAL A 133 -8.60 1.39 21.08
N SER A 134 -8.11 0.44 21.89
CA SER A 134 -8.53 -0.96 21.80
C SER A 134 -10.01 -1.09 22.15
N ASP A 135 -10.69 -1.89 21.37
CA ASP A 135 -12.06 -2.31 21.72
C ASP A 135 -12.02 -3.29 22.90
N PRO A 136 -13.09 -3.35 23.70
CA PRO A 136 -13.22 -4.37 24.72
C PRO A 136 -13.09 -5.77 24.11
N PRO A 137 -12.38 -6.70 24.77
CA PRO A 137 -12.26 -8.05 24.28
C PRO A 137 -13.66 -8.70 24.18
N ALA A 138 -13.97 -9.20 23.00
CA ALA A 138 -15.19 -9.90 22.68
C ALA A 138 -14.83 -11.20 21.94
N PRO A 139 -15.69 -12.23 21.92
CA PRO A 139 -15.38 -13.52 21.27
C PRO A 139 -15.01 -13.40 19.80
N ASP A 140 -15.49 -12.36 19.13
CA ASP A 140 -15.27 -12.08 17.71
C ASP A 140 -14.24 -10.97 17.45
N SER A 141 -13.61 -10.41 18.49
CA SER A 141 -12.58 -9.40 18.33
C SER A 141 -11.26 -10.01 17.84
N GLN A 142 -10.47 -9.21 17.12
CA GLN A 142 -9.18 -9.62 16.56
C GLN A 142 -8.07 -8.75 17.11
N GLU A 143 -6.99 -9.40 17.53
CA GLU A 143 -5.75 -8.72 17.93
C GLU A 143 -4.84 -8.53 16.71
N MET A 144 -4.41 -7.30 16.51
CA MET A 144 -3.61 -6.90 15.38
C MET A 144 -2.32 -6.22 15.84
N ALA A 145 -1.20 -6.63 15.30
CA ALA A 145 0.06 -5.91 15.42
C ALA A 145 0.03 -4.71 14.48
N THR A 146 0.06 -3.50 15.03
CA THR A 146 -0.06 -2.24 14.30
C THR A 146 1.28 -1.53 14.20
N PHE A 147 1.56 -0.94 13.04
CA PHE A 147 2.83 -0.27 12.75
C PHE A 147 2.67 0.78 11.65
N PHE A 148 3.62 1.69 11.60
CA PHE A 148 3.68 2.72 10.56
C PHE A 148 4.58 2.30 9.40
N VAL A 149 4.08 2.57 8.19
CA VAL A 149 4.89 2.65 6.97
C VAL A 149 4.68 4.06 6.44
N ASP A 150 5.67 4.91 6.55
CA ASP A 150 5.59 6.37 6.39
C ASP A 150 4.49 7.00 7.25
N THR A 151 3.47 7.56 6.59
CA THR A 151 2.30 8.16 7.23
C THR A 151 1.13 7.20 7.38
N GLY A 152 1.19 6.03 6.73
CA GLY A 152 0.13 5.03 6.76
C GLY A 152 0.23 4.12 7.99
N LEU A 153 -0.90 3.86 8.62
CA LEU A 153 -1.00 2.89 9.70
C LEU A 153 -1.47 1.55 9.13
N PHE A 154 -0.66 0.52 9.36
CA PHE A 154 -0.89 -0.83 8.88
C PHE A 154 -1.06 -1.80 10.04
N ALA A 155 -1.62 -2.95 9.75
CA ALA A 155 -1.78 -4.02 10.72
C ALA A 155 -1.54 -5.40 10.09
N LEU A 156 -1.10 -6.31 10.95
CA LEU A 156 -0.98 -7.74 10.68
C LEU A 156 -1.70 -8.51 11.78
N ASP A 157 -2.28 -9.65 11.42
CA ASP A 157 -2.81 -10.58 12.41
C ASP A 157 -1.66 -11.06 13.32
N THR A 158 -1.88 -10.99 14.64
CA THR A 158 -0.84 -11.38 15.62
C THR A 158 -0.45 -12.84 15.55
N GLN A 159 -1.32 -13.72 15.02
CA GLN A 159 -1.03 -15.17 14.94
C GLN A 159 0.21 -15.48 14.08
N GLY A 160 0.50 -14.64 13.08
CA GLY A 160 1.68 -14.81 12.22
C GLY A 160 2.92 -14.06 12.70
N VAL A 161 2.80 -13.17 13.70
CA VAL A 161 3.90 -12.34 14.19
C VAL A 161 4.65 -13.06 15.29
N LEU A 162 5.96 -13.29 15.09
CA LEU A 162 6.81 -13.96 16.10
C LEU A 162 7.45 -12.95 17.05
N GLU A 163 8.07 -11.91 16.50
CA GLU A 163 8.83 -10.91 17.26
C GLU A 163 8.99 -9.63 16.45
N ALA A 164 9.36 -8.55 17.13
CA ALA A 164 9.80 -7.31 16.52
C ALA A 164 11.20 -6.96 17.03
N LEU A 165 12.09 -6.59 16.12
CA LEU A 165 13.49 -6.29 16.41
C LEU A 165 13.86 -4.91 15.85
N PRO A 166 14.80 -4.18 16.48
CA PRO A 166 15.28 -2.93 15.92
C PRO A 166 15.95 -3.17 14.56
N ALA A 167 15.79 -2.23 13.61
CA ALA A 167 16.40 -2.35 12.27
C ALA A 167 17.94 -2.40 12.33
N SER A 168 18.56 -1.94 13.41
CA SER A 168 20.01 -2.08 13.64
C SER A 168 20.49 -3.55 13.75
N ALA A 169 19.57 -4.49 13.97
CA ALA A 169 19.89 -5.92 13.97
C ALA A 169 20.04 -6.52 12.55
N ILE A 170 19.71 -5.75 11.50
CA ILE A 170 19.86 -6.20 10.10
C ILE A 170 21.34 -6.26 9.75
N ALA A 171 21.81 -7.44 9.39
CA ALA A 171 23.11 -7.60 8.76
C ALA A 171 23.01 -7.29 7.27
N THR A 172 23.87 -6.42 6.79
CA THR A 172 24.01 -6.18 5.33
C THR A 172 24.57 -7.42 4.67
N VAL A 173 23.79 -8.03 3.81
CA VAL A 173 24.23 -9.18 3.00
C VAL A 173 24.38 -8.67 1.57
N SER A 174 25.49 -9.05 0.90
CA SER A 174 25.63 -8.84 -0.54
C SER A 174 24.65 -9.69 -1.35
N ALA A 175 23.38 -9.65 -0.96
CA ALA A 175 22.28 -10.29 -1.67
C ALA A 175 22.00 -9.50 -2.96
N GLY A 176 22.98 -9.51 -3.87
CA GLY A 176 22.95 -8.71 -5.08
C GLY A 176 21.59 -8.76 -5.77
N ARG A 177 20.92 -7.62 -5.86
CA ARG A 177 19.76 -7.34 -6.71
C ARG A 177 18.46 -8.09 -6.39
N LEU A 178 18.25 -8.51 -5.15
CA LEU A 178 16.94 -9.06 -4.78
C LEU A 178 15.94 -7.93 -4.58
N PRO A 179 14.79 -7.95 -5.27
CA PRO A 179 13.78 -6.92 -5.10
C PRO A 179 13.37 -6.79 -3.63
N TYR A 180 13.30 -5.56 -3.13
CA TYR A 180 12.83 -5.21 -1.79
C TYR A 180 13.69 -5.73 -0.63
N CYS A 181 14.73 -6.56 -0.86
CA CYS A 181 15.57 -7.10 0.20
C CYS A 181 16.56 -6.06 0.72
N VAL A 182 16.60 -5.86 2.04
CA VAL A 182 17.51 -4.91 2.72
C VAL A 182 18.60 -5.59 3.53
N GLY A 183 18.52 -6.91 3.74
CA GLY A 183 19.51 -7.68 4.47
C GLY A 183 18.93 -8.92 5.12
N ALA A 184 19.57 -9.40 6.17
CA ALA A 184 19.11 -10.58 6.92
C ALA A 184 19.31 -10.41 8.43
N LEU A 185 18.45 -11.05 9.21
CA LEU A 185 18.60 -11.23 10.65
C LEU A 185 19.26 -12.59 10.94
N ALA A 186 20.31 -12.61 11.75
CA ALA A 186 20.91 -13.86 12.20
C ALA A 186 20.04 -14.50 13.29
N ARG A 187 19.61 -15.74 13.05
CA ARG A 187 18.95 -16.57 14.09
C ARG A 187 20.00 -17.25 14.93
N LYS A 188 19.90 -17.06 16.24
CA LYS A 188 20.82 -17.67 17.20
C LYS A 188 20.08 -18.68 18.08
N ALA A 189 20.67 -19.84 18.27
CA ALA A 189 20.26 -20.80 19.30
C ALA A 189 21.50 -21.18 20.10
N GLN A 190 21.41 -21.06 21.43
CA GLN A 190 22.51 -21.34 22.36
C GLN A 190 23.82 -20.61 22.00
N GLY A 191 23.70 -19.36 21.49
CA GLY A 191 24.85 -18.53 21.10
C GLY A 191 25.37 -18.74 19.67
N ASN A 192 24.98 -19.83 19.00
CA ASN A 192 25.40 -20.15 17.64
C ASN A 192 24.37 -19.68 16.61
N ILE A 193 24.82 -19.24 15.44
CA ILE A 193 23.94 -18.90 14.31
C ILE A 193 23.39 -20.20 13.74
N THR A 194 22.07 -20.34 13.75
CA THR A 194 21.33 -21.52 13.24
C THR A 194 20.65 -21.25 11.91
N GLY A 195 20.71 -20.03 11.40
CA GLY A 195 20.11 -19.65 10.14
C GLY A 195 19.89 -18.13 10.02
N TYR A 196 19.28 -17.74 8.94
CA TYR A 196 19.00 -16.34 8.63
C TYR A 196 17.53 -16.14 8.29
N VAL A 197 17.00 -14.97 8.62
CA VAL A 197 15.69 -14.49 8.21
C VAL A 197 15.90 -13.33 7.27
N TRP A 198 15.46 -13.44 6.04
CA TRP A 198 15.56 -12.37 5.05
C TRP A 198 14.63 -11.23 5.39
N VAL A 199 15.14 -10.00 5.31
CA VAL A 199 14.39 -8.79 5.63
C VAL A 199 14.07 -8.04 4.34
N PHE A 200 12.79 -7.73 4.17
CA PHE A 200 12.26 -7.00 3.03
C PHE A 200 11.70 -5.64 3.46
N ASP A 201 11.95 -4.63 2.66
CA ASP A 201 11.43 -3.28 2.87
C ASP A 201 9.95 -3.23 2.46
N LEU A 202 9.07 -3.17 3.46
CA LEU A 202 7.63 -3.11 3.23
C LEU A 202 7.22 -1.79 2.56
N GLY A 203 7.86 -0.69 2.90
CA GLY A 203 7.60 0.60 2.26
C GLY A 203 7.97 0.58 0.78
N HIS A 204 9.11 -0.02 0.43
CA HIS A 204 9.50 -0.21 -0.97
C HIS A 204 8.50 -1.11 -1.72
N LEU A 205 8.05 -2.19 -1.09
CA LEU A 205 7.05 -3.10 -1.68
C LEU A 205 5.70 -2.39 -1.93
N LEU A 206 5.26 -1.55 -1.00
CA LEU A 206 3.97 -0.86 -1.09
C LEU A 206 3.98 0.34 -2.05
N ARG A 207 5.11 1.04 -2.20
CA ARG A 207 5.19 2.34 -2.89
C ARG A 207 6.16 2.38 -4.07
N GLY A 208 7.02 1.36 -4.21
CA GLY A 208 8.06 1.33 -5.24
C GLY A 208 9.30 2.19 -4.94
N THR A 209 9.37 2.83 -3.76
CA THR A 209 10.53 3.63 -3.34
C THR A 209 11.10 3.10 -2.02
N PRO A 210 12.42 2.92 -1.91
CA PRO A 210 13.06 2.42 -0.69
C PRO A 210 12.76 3.30 0.52
N SER A 211 12.56 2.66 1.67
CA SER A 211 12.35 3.35 2.95
C SER A 211 13.67 3.88 3.49
N GLN A 212 13.61 5.04 4.17
CA GLN A 212 14.72 5.50 4.98
C GLN A 212 14.74 4.75 6.31
N ILE A 213 15.86 4.11 6.62
CA ILE A 213 16.07 3.44 7.91
C ILE A 213 16.45 4.51 8.94
N THR A 214 15.68 4.61 10.00
CA THR A 214 15.90 5.52 11.12
C THR A 214 16.16 4.71 12.42
N PRO A 215 16.59 5.34 13.50
CA PRO A 215 16.71 4.65 14.81
C PRO A 215 15.39 4.05 15.33
N HIS A 216 14.24 4.54 14.86
CA HIS A 216 12.91 4.03 15.21
C HIS A 216 12.45 2.88 14.32
N SER A 217 13.14 2.65 13.19
CA SER A 217 12.79 1.58 12.27
C SER A 217 12.95 0.21 12.91
N GLN A 218 12.00 -0.66 12.64
CA GLN A 218 11.94 -2.00 13.22
C GLN A 218 11.69 -3.05 12.15
N VAL A 219 12.01 -4.29 12.49
CA VAL A 219 11.73 -5.46 11.66
C VAL A 219 10.72 -6.33 12.39
N ILE A 220 9.57 -6.54 11.77
CA ILE A 220 8.56 -7.48 12.22
C ILE A 220 8.88 -8.83 11.60
N VAL A 221 9.14 -9.83 12.41
CA VAL A 221 9.40 -11.20 11.95
C VAL A 221 8.08 -11.95 11.88
N LEU A 222 7.77 -12.43 10.69
CA LEU A 222 6.57 -13.22 10.40
C LEU A 222 6.93 -14.69 10.15
N GLU A 223 6.03 -15.57 10.58
CA GLU A 223 6.05 -16.97 10.18
C GLU A 223 4.71 -17.36 9.55
N HIS A 224 4.79 -17.98 8.38
CA HIS A 224 3.63 -18.52 7.69
C HIS A 224 4.05 -19.81 6.97
N ASP A 225 3.32 -20.91 7.16
CA ASP A 225 3.64 -22.22 6.61
C ASP A 225 5.09 -22.69 6.86
N GLY A 226 5.59 -22.45 8.09
CA GLY A 226 6.94 -22.82 8.51
C GLY A 226 8.06 -21.96 7.90
N ARG A 227 7.72 -20.91 7.17
CA ARG A 227 8.67 -19.95 6.57
C ARG A 227 8.69 -18.67 7.34
N ARG A 228 9.89 -18.11 7.49
CA ARG A 228 10.08 -16.83 8.20
C ARG A 228 10.62 -15.77 7.27
N ILE A 229 10.04 -14.57 7.37
CA ILE A 229 10.53 -13.36 6.73
C ILE A 229 10.52 -12.22 7.75
N GLY A 230 11.39 -11.23 7.56
CA GLY A 230 11.36 -9.96 8.25
C GLY A 230 10.77 -8.87 7.35
N LEU A 231 9.93 -8.03 7.91
CA LEU A 231 9.41 -6.83 7.25
C LEU A 231 9.99 -5.60 7.93
N LEU A 232 10.77 -4.82 7.19
CA LEU A 232 11.22 -3.51 7.64
C LEU A 232 10.06 -2.53 7.60
N VAL A 233 9.78 -1.91 8.75
CA VAL A 233 8.74 -0.90 8.94
C VAL A 233 9.34 0.36 9.57
N ASN A 234 8.68 1.50 9.46
CA ASN A 234 9.21 2.75 10.01
C ASN A 234 9.14 2.78 11.54
N GLU A 235 8.05 2.31 12.12
CA GLU A 235 7.87 2.31 13.58
C GLU A 235 6.77 1.32 13.98
N LEU A 236 6.98 0.58 15.06
CA LEU A 236 5.96 -0.26 15.65
C LEU A 236 5.05 0.61 16.51
N HIS A 237 3.74 0.48 16.34
CA HIS A 237 2.77 1.17 17.17
C HIS A 237 2.39 0.32 18.39
N GLY A 238 2.10 -0.96 18.21
CA GLY A 238 1.75 -1.90 19.29
C GLY A 238 0.74 -2.96 18.85
N VAL A 239 0.19 -3.66 19.83
CA VAL A 239 -0.90 -4.60 19.64
C VAL A 239 -2.20 -3.95 20.03
N THR A 240 -3.19 -4.00 19.16
CA THR A 240 -4.50 -3.37 19.38
C THR A 240 -5.61 -4.37 19.05
N THR A 241 -6.62 -4.42 19.90
CA THR A 241 -7.80 -5.27 19.69
C THR A 241 -8.88 -4.48 18.96
N PHE A 242 -9.45 -5.06 17.91
CA PHE A 242 -10.53 -4.48 17.13
C PHE A 242 -11.74 -5.41 17.08
N ALA A 243 -12.92 -4.86 17.31
CA ALA A 243 -14.18 -5.59 17.16
C ALA A 243 -14.46 -5.87 15.66
N SER A 244 -14.97 -7.05 15.36
CA SER A 244 -15.18 -7.50 13.97
C SER A 244 -16.05 -6.56 13.15
N HIS A 245 -17.02 -5.87 13.75
CA HIS A 245 -17.89 -4.93 13.03
C HIS A 245 -17.15 -3.67 12.52
N ARG A 246 -15.94 -3.38 13.02
CA ARG A 246 -15.08 -2.29 12.54
C ARG A 246 -14.17 -2.71 11.38
N ILE A 247 -14.05 -4.02 11.16
CA ILE A 247 -13.19 -4.61 10.14
C ILE A 247 -14.03 -4.80 8.88
N MET A 248 -13.62 -4.14 7.80
CA MET A 248 -14.29 -4.19 6.51
C MET A 248 -13.38 -4.83 5.47
N GLN A 249 -13.96 -5.48 4.47
CA GLN A 249 -13.20 -5.92 3.30
C GLN A 249 -12.70 -4.70 2.53
N ALA A 250 -11.43 -4.72 2.16
CA ALA A 250 -10.91 -3.73 1.23
C ALA A 250 -11.51 -3.97 -0.16
N PRO A 251 -11.78 -2.90 -0.94
CA PRO A 251 -12.20 -3.06 -2.31
C PRO A 251 -11.16 -3.85 -3.11
N ALA A 252 -11.61 -4.69 -4.06
CA ALA A 252 -10.70 -5.46 -4.91
C ALA A 252 -9.85 -4.49 -5.76
N LEU A 253 -8.54 -4.56 -5.63
CA LEU A 253 -7.60 -3.59 -6.16
C LEU A 253 -6.75 -4.20 -7.28
N GLY A 254 -6.72 -3.55 -8.46
CA GLY A 254 -6.12 -4.08 -9.67
C GLY A 254 -4.58 -4.11 -9.76
N HIS A 255 -3.82 -3.54 -8.81
CA HIS A 255 -2.34 -3.48 -8.86
C HIS A 255 -1.67 -3.95 -7.56
N TYR A 256 -0.39 -4.33 -7.66
CA TYR A 256 0.40 -5.04 -6.63
C TYR A 256 0.25 -4.50 -5.20
N SER A 257 0.36 -3.20 -4.99
CA SER A 257 0.24 -2.63 -3.63
C SER A 257 -1.18 -2.72 -3.08
N GLY A 258 -2.19 -2.60 -3.95
CA GLY A 258 -3.59 -2.70 -3.55
C GLY A 258 -4.06 -4.12 -3.28
N GLN A 259 -3.37 -5.13 -3.82
CA GLN A 259 -3.68 -6.53 -3.53
C GLN A 259 -3.20 -6.97 -2.14
N LEU A 260 -2.23 -6.26 -1.54
CA LEU A 260 -1.68 -6.60 -0.23
C LEU A 260 -2.58 -6.18 0.93
N VAL A 261 -3.40 -5.14 0.75
CA VAL A 261 -4.37 -4.71 1.76
C VAL A 261 -5.69 -5.42 1.48
N HIS A 262 -6.09 -6.34 2.33
CA HIS A 262 -7.33 -7.11 2.14
C HIS A 262 -8.48 -6.67 3.05
N ARG A 263 -8.17 -6.00 4.16
CA ARG A 263 -9.15 -5.46 5.10
C ARG A 263 -8.76 -4.06 5.56
N LEU A 264 -9.75 -3.30 5.95
CA LEU A 264 -9.63 -1.95 6.48
C LEU A 264 -10.34 -1.88 7.82
N ILE A 265 -9.75 -1.17 8.79
CA ILE A 265 -10.35 -0.95 10.09
C ILE A 265 -10.57 0.55 10.29
N LYS A 266 -11.80 0.92 10.60
CA LYS A 266 -12.15 2.27 11.04
C LYS A 266 -11.92 2.38 12.55
N ALA A 267 -10.72 2.80 12.94
CA ALA A 267 -10.37 3.00 14.34
C ALA A 267 -10.76 4.40 14.82
N ASN A 268 -10.81 4.58 16.14
CA ASN A 268 -11.10 5.86 16.80
C ASN A 268 -12.34 6.56 16.21
N GLN A 269 -13.46 5.84 16.13
CA GLN A 269 -14.72 6.35 15.57
C GLN A 269 -14.61 6.83 14.11
N GLY A 270 -13.71 6.24 13.33
CA GLY A 270 -13.50 6.58 11.92
C GLY A 270 -12.48 7.68 11.65
N GLN A 271 -11.81 8.17 12.68
CA GLN A 271 -10.75 9.18 12.53
C GLN A 271 -9.43 8.59 12.05
N VAL A 272 -9.21 7.28 12.28
CA VAL A 272 -7.99 6.59 11.91
C VAL A 272 -8.34 5.38 11.04
N LEU A 273 -7.69 5.29 9.89
CA LEU A 273 -7.77 4.13 9.01
C LEU A 273 -6.56 3.23 9.25
N VAL A 274 -6.81 1.97 9.61
CA VAL A 274 -5.78 0.94 9.70
C VAL A 274 -5.92 0.00 8.52
N GLN A 275 -4.83 -0.24 7.79
CA GLN A 275 -4.78 -1.08 6.59
C GLN A 275 -4.24 -2.46 6.95
N CYS A 276 -5.07 -3.50 6.87
CA CYS A 276 -4.67 -4.85 7.22
C CYS A 276 -4.05 -5.55 6.01
N LEU A 277 -2.82 -6.00 6.18
CA LEU A 277 -2.07 -6.72 5.16
C LEU A 277 -2.47 -8.20 5.13
N ASP A 278 -2.57 -8.74 3.92
CA ASP A 278 -2.77 -10.15 3.64
C ASP A 278 -1.43 -10.87 3.72
N VAL A 279 -1.20 -11.63 4.80
CA VAL A 279 0.06 -12.33 5.03
C VAL A 279 0.32 -13.39 3.95
N GLU A 280 -0.71 -14.10 3.51
CA GLU A 280 -0.59 -15.15 2.48
C GLU A 280 -0.11 -14.55 1.15
N LYS A 281 -0.74 -13.46 0.72
CA LYS A 281 -0.33 -12.75 -0.50
C LYS A 281 1.06 -12.13 -0.37
N LEU A 282 1.36 -11.53 0.78
CA LEU A 282 2.68 -10.99 1.07
C LEU A 282 3.75 -12.07 0.94
N MET A 283 3.54 -13.22 1.58
CA MET A 283 4.44 -14.37 1.50
C MET A 283 4.56 -14.90 0.07
N SER A 284 3.48 -14.94 -0.70
CA SER A 284 3.51 -15.38 -2.11
C SER A 284 4.37 -14.48 -2.99
N ILE A 285 4.30 -13.15 -2.79
CA ILE A 285 5.10 -12.18 -3.53
C ILE A 285 6.58 -12.28 -3.14
N LEU A 286 6.88 -12.39 -1.86
CA LEU A 286 8.25 -12.41 -1.34
C LEU A 286 8.92 -13.78 -1.42
N ARG A 287 8.19 -14.85 -1.73
CA ARG A 287 8.72 -16.22 -1.83
C ARG A 287 9.84 -16.34 -2.86
N ARG A 288 9.63 -15.87 -4.08
CA ARG A 288 10.63 -15.93 -5.16
C ARG A 288 11.91 -15.18 -4.82
N PRO A 289 11.83 -13.91 -4.36
CA PRO A 289 13.01 -13.21 -3.86
C PRO A 289 13.72 -13.94 -2.72
N ALA A 290 13.00 -14.47 -1.74
CA ALA A 290 13.58 -15.18 -0.61
C ALA A 290 14.30 -16.47 -1.02
N GLU A 291 13.73 -17.26 -1.92
CA GLU A 291 14.35 -18.48 -2.47
C GLU A 291 15.60 -18.16 -3.32
N ALA A 292 15.55 -17.07 -4.09
CA ALA A 292 16.71 -16.60 -4.85
C ALA A 292 17.84 -16.12 -3.93
N ALA A 293 17.50 -15.43 -2.83
CA ALA A 293 18.44 -15.00 -1.80
C ALA A 293 19.14 -16.19 -1.13
N ALA A 294 18.37 -17.20 -0.76
CA ALA A 294 18.90 -18.39 -0.12
C ALA A 294 19.90 -19.16 -0.99
N ARG A 295 19.71 -19.14 -2.31
CA ARG A 295 20.63 -19.75 -3.29
C ARG A 295 21.90 -18.95 -3.55
N ALA A 296 21.86 -17.64 -3.29
CA ALA A 296 22.99 -16.73 -3.51
C ALA A 296 24.00 -16.72 -2.34
N LEU A 297 23.67 -17.32 -1.21
CA LEU A 297 24.61 -17.49 -0.12
C LEU A 297 25.61 -18.59 -0.51
N PRO A 298 26.93 -18.30 -0.50
CA PRO A 298 27.92 -19.36 -0.68
C PRO A 298 27.82 -20.36 0.48
N ASP A 299 27.96 -21.65 0.17
CA ASP A 299 28.00 -22.75 1.16
C ASP A 299 29.08 -22.56 2.25
N ASP A 300 30.06 -21.71 2.02
CA ASP A 300 31.15 -21.39 2.95
C ASP A 300 30.75 -20.48 4.14
N ALA A 301 29.59 -19.88 4.13
CA ALA A 301 29.11 -19.08 5.28
C ALA A 301 28.76 -19.96 6.51
N ALA A 302 28.64 -21.26 6.33
CA ALA A 302 28.48 -22.23 7.40
C ALA A 302 29.83 -22.76 7.98
N ALA A 303 30.94 -22.56 7.29
CA ALA A 303 32.25 -23.13 7.65
C ALA A 303 33.31 -22.09 8.10
N GLY A 304 33.04 -20.80 8.06
CA GLY A 304 34.02 -19.74 8.24
C GLY A 304 34.04 -19.06 9.60
N VAL A 305 33.98 -19.82 10.72
CA VAL A 305 34.53 -19.38 12.01
C VAL A 305 35.47 -20.42 12.52
N ALA A 306 36.57 -20.60 11.81
CA ALA A 306 37.77 -21.25 12.37
C ALA A 306 38.51 -20.21 13.19
N ASP A 307 38.46 -20.39 14.49
CA ASP A 307 39.51 -20.22 15.48
C ASP A 307 40.71 -19.30 15.08
N THR A 308 40.66 -18.02 15.48
CA THR A 308 41.86 -17.20 15.67
C THR A 308 42.01 -16.89 17.16
N THR A 309 42.39 -17.87 17.91
CA THR A 309 42.97 -17.66 19.24
C THR A 309 44.44 -17.27 19.03
N PRO A 310 44.87 -16.05 19.44
CA PRO A 310 46.29 -15.74 19.45
C PRO A 310 46.96 -16.53 20.61
N ALA A 311 47.82 -17.46 20.26
CA ALA A 311 48.71 -18.14 21.19
C ALA A 311 49.68 -17.10 21.80
N HIS A 312 49.48 -16.73 23.04
CA HIS A 312 50.48 -16.09 23.88
C HIS A 312 51.57 -17.10 24.21
N ARG A 313 52.69 -17.01 23.49
CA ARG A 313 53.93 -17.63 23.96
C ARG A 313 54.53 -16.74 25.05
N LEU A 314 54.45 -17.17 26.27
CA LEU A 314 55.37 -16.81 27.33
C LEU A 314 56.68 -17.55 27.07
N ALA A 315 57.74 -16.83 26.81
CA ALA A 315 59.12 -17.31 26.91
C ALA A 315 59.73 -16.76 28.20
N ALA A 316 60.44 -17.63 28.88
CA ALA A 316 61.15 -17.51 30.14
C ALA A 316 62.12 -16.35 30.19
#